data_6624ceefa6d4db333bf589920837d79e
#
_entry.id   6624ceefa6d4db333bf589920837d79e
#
_cell.length_a   1.000
_cell.length_b   1.000
_cell.length_c   1.000
_cell.angle_alpha   90.00
_cell.angle_beta   90.00
_cell.angle_gamma   90.00
#
_symmetry.space_group_name_H-M   'P 1'
#
loop_
_entity.id
_entity.type
_entity.pdbx_description
1 polymer ?
#
loop_
_entity_poly.entity_id
_entity_poly.type
_entity_poly.pdbx_seq_one_letter_code
_entity_poly.pdbx_strand_id
1 'polypeptide(L)'
;MPENYDHYISKNIKAFYKRRLAAPIIYLIVLMLAWHFFSLSAVFSPDILPDDTSLETAFRGGKQYISTTLSDLKFTGYTQSIFGHTNGYYYYTMRDEECIIVLLSPNTSEEGLPSIEEVTIKGKISKGNENFDTLLSNLSTDLNWTENGIRNKVSSYYISEPGFNHVGNWILFAAIFITGIYALLCIVLSVIYMFFPVLSPACQDLALFGNPKKMLEQAEEEDRKSTRLNSS
;
A
#
# COMPACT_ATOMS: atom_id res chain seq x y z
N MET A 1 -28.98 -48.58 7.27
CA MET A 1 -29.25 -47.16 7.60
C MET A 1 -27.97 -46.26 7.81
N PRO A 2 -26.76 -46.70 7.51
CA PRO A 2 -25.59 -45.74 7.61
C PRO A 2 -25.45 -44.82 6.41
N GLU A 3 -25.84 -45.21 5.20
CA GLU A 3 -25.61 -44.42 3.96
C GLU A 3 -26.31 -43.05 3.91
N ASN A 4 -27.48 -42.93 4.52
CA ASN A 4 -28.23 -41.66 4.52
C ASN A 4 -27.60 -40.60 5.46
N TYR A 5 -26.88 -41.00 6.49
CA TYR A 5 -26.26 -40.09 7.47
C TYR A 5 -25.03 -39.44 6.89
N ASP A 6 -24.20 -40.21 6.22
CA ASP A 6 -22.97 -39.70 5.57
C ASP A 6 -23.31 -38.71 4.45
N HIS A 7 -24.41 -38.95 3.72
CA HIS A 7 -24.86 -38.04 2.68
C HIS A 7 -25.38 -36.71 3.24
N TYR A 8 -26.10 -36.73 4.38
CA TYR A 8 -26.61 -35.52 5.03
C TYR A 8 -25.48 -34.63 5.60
N ILE A 9 -24.52 -35.23 6.28
CA ILE A 9 -23.35 -34.54 6.84
C ILE A 9 -22.53 -33.91 5.70
N SER A 10 -22.21 -34.66 4.68
CA SER A 10 -21.47 -34.19 3.50
C SER A 10 -22.19 -33.01 2.82
N LYS A 11 -23.52 -33.06 2.69
CA LYS A 11 -24.32 -31.98 2.12
C LYS A 11 -24.25 -30.69 2.96
N ASN A 12 -24.34 -30.82 4.29
CA ASN A 12 -24.25 -29.68 5.19
C ASN A 12 -22.86 -29.04 5.20
N ILE A 13 -21.80 -29.84 5.18
CA ILE A 13 -20.42 -29.37 5.07
C ILE A 13 -20.21 -28.61 3.76
N LYS A 14 -20.66 -29.16 2.64
CA LYS A 14 -20.62 -28.48 1.34
C LYS A 14 -21.36 -27.14 1.35
N ALA A 15 -22.56 -27.10 1.94
CA ALA A 15 -23.33 -25.88 2.07
C ALA A 15 -22.66 -24.84 2.95
N PHE A 16 -22.02 -25.25 4.04
CA PHE A 16 -21.24 -24.40 4.93
C PHE A 16 -20.08 -23.74 4.20
N TYR A 17 -19.23 -24.53 3.53
CA TYR A 17 -18.07 -23.96 2.80
C TYR A 17 -18.49 -23.13 1.58
N LYS A 18 -19.59 -23.49 0.91
CA LYS A 18 -20.17 -22.66 -0.17
C LYS A 18 -20.55 -21.26 0.33
N ARG A 19 -21.16 -21.16 1.51
CA ARG A 19 -21.51 -19.86 2.11
C ARG A 19 -20.25 -19.09 2.56
N ARG A 20 -19.25 -19.80 3.07
CA ARG A 20 -17.99 -19.21 3.55
C ARG A 20 -17.12 -18.68 2.42
N LEU A 21 -17.28 -19.15 1.18
CA LEU A 21 -16.60 -18.63 -0.01
C LEU A 21 -16.94 -17.18 -0.34
N ALA A 22 -18.14 -16.71 0.00
CA ALA A 22 -18.60 -15.37 -0.35
C ALA A 22 -17.69 -14.28 0.27
N ALA A 23 -17.32 -14.42 1.52
CA ALA A 23 -16.53 -13.42 2.23
C ALA A 23 -15.13 -13.17 1.61
N PRO A 24 -14.28 -14.18 1.38
CA PRO A 24 -12.97 -13.96 0.77
C PRO A 24 -13.07 -13.50 -0.70
N ILE A 25 -14.12 -13.87 -1.45
CA ILE A 25 -14.31 -13.37 -2.80
C ILE A 25 -14.65 -11.88 -2.78
N ILE A 26 -15.59 -11.45 -1.93
CA ILE A 26 -15.91 -10.02 -1.77
C ILE A 26 -14.66 -9.25 -1.33
N TYR A 27 -13.88 -9.81 -0.42
CA TYR A 27 -12.65 -9.20 0.05
C TYR A 27 -11.63 -9.01 -1.07
N LEU A 28 -11.42 -10.00 -1.95
CA LEU A 28 -10.54 -9.86 -3.12
C LEU A 28 -11.03 -8.78 -4.08
N ILE A 29 -12.35 -8.67 -4.30
CA ILE A 29 -12.92 -7.59 -5.13
C ILE A 29 -12.58 -6.23 -4.51
N VAL A 30 -12.75 -6.08 -3.19
CA VAL A 30 -12.39 -4.84 -2.48
C VAL A 30 -10.90 -4.54 -2.59
N LEU A 31 -10.02 -5.54 -2.48
CA LEU A 31 -8.58 -5.37 -2.69
C LEU A 31 -8.23 -4.94 -4.12
N MET A 32 -8.89 -5.50 -5.13
CA MET A 32 -8.70 -5.09 -6.53
C MET A 32 -9.13 -3.64 -6.75
N LEU A 33 -10.25 -3.23 -6.17
CA LEU A 33 -10.69 -1.84 -6.20
C LEU A 33 -9.70 -0.93 -5.49
N ALA A 34 -9.24 -1.30 -4.30
CA ALA A 34 -8.23 -0.55 -3.56
C ALA A 34 -6.93 -0.41 -4.37
N TRP A 35 -6.46 -1.49 -5.00
CA TRP A 35 -5.29 -1.46 -5.89
C TRP A 35 -5.45 -0.43 -7.02
N HIS A 36 -6.63 -0.37 -7.62
CA HIS A 36 -6.91 0.57 -8.70
C HIS A 36 -7.01 2.02 -8.19
N PHE A 37 -7.76 2.26 -7.11
CA PHE A 37 -7.97 3.61 -6.58
C PHE A 37 -6.69 4.24 -6.00
N PHE A 38 -5.84 3.47 -5.37
CA PHE A 38 -4.57 3.96 -4.80
C PHE A 38 -3.44 4.03 -5.82
N SER A 39 -3.71 3.75 -7.11
CA SER A 39 -2.72 3.79 -8.19
C SER A 39 -1.41 3.06 -7.84
N LEU A 40 -1.52 1.95 -7.10
CA LEU A 40 -0.35 1.19 -6.62
C LEU A 40 0.51 0.64 -7.77
N SER A 41 -0.08 0.42 -8.93
CA SER A 41 0.65 0.05 -10.15
C SER A 41 1.65 1.12 -10.58
N ALA A 42 1.32 2.40 -10.40
CA ALA A 42 2.19 3.51 -10.78
C ALA A 42 3.45 3.63 -9.89
N VAL A 43 3.42 3.08 -8.66
CA VAL A 43 4.60 3.00 -7.80
C VAL A 43 5.65 2.04 -8.38
N PHE A 44 5.21 0.98 -9.07
CA PHE A 44 6.14 0.02 -9.71
C PHE A 44 6.55 0.44 -11.11
N SER A 45 5.64 1.03 -11.87
CA SER A 45 5.84 1.48 -13.23
C SER A 45 5.37 2.94 -13.33
N PRO A 46 6.20 3.90 -12.91
CA PRO A 46 5.85 5.31 -12.99
C PRO A 46 5.68 5.73 -14.44
N ASP A 47 4.74 6.64 -14.68
CA ASP A 47 4.51 7.21 -16.00
C ASP A 47 5.70 8.09 -16.42
N ILE A 48 6.12 7.99 -17.66
CA ILE A 48 7.09 8.93 -18.21
C ILE A 48 6.38 10.27 -18.41
N LEU A 49 6.94 11.33 -17.83
CA LEU A 49 6.42 12.68 -18.03
C LEU A 49 7.06 13.29 -19.29
N PRO A 50 6.30 13.50 -20.37
CA PRO A 50 6.80 14.19 -21.55
C PRO A 50 7.18 15.64 -21.25
N ASP A 51 8.18 16.18 -21.95
CA ASP A 51 8.72 17.52 -21.67
C ASP A 51 7.72 18.64 -21.92
N ASP A 52 6.74 18.44 -22.78
CA ASP A 52 5.68 19.37 -23.15
C ASP A 52 4.46 19.36 -22.21
N THR A 53 4.48 18.49 -21.19
CA THR A 53 3.32 18.34 -20.29
C THR A 53 3.55 19.04 -18.95
N SER A 54 2.68 19.99 -18.58
CA SER A 54 2.76 20.66 -17.28
C SER A 54 2.45 19.71 -16.12
N LEU A 55 3.04 19.98 -14.94
CA LEU A 55 2.80 19.18 -13.72
C LEU A 55 1.32 19.16 -13.33
N GLU A 56 0.62 20.27 -13.51
CA GLU A 56 -0.82 20.37 -13.23
C GLU A 56 -1.62 19.43 -14.12
N THR A 57 -1.35 19.43 -15.42
CA THR A 57 -2.05 18.58 -16.39
C THR A 57 -1.80 17.10 -16.09
N ALA A 58 -0.57 16.74 -15.79
CA ALA A 58 -0.22 15.37 -15.41
C ALA A 58 -0.95 14.94 -14.13
N PHE A 59 -0.95 15.79 -13.10
CA PHE A 59 -1.61 15.52 -11.83
C PHE A 59 -3.14 15.37 -11.99
N ARG A 60 -3.80 16.27 -12.74
CA ARG A 60 -5.23 16.20 -13.03
C ARG A 60 -5.60 14.99 -13.88
N GLY A 61 -4.69 14.57 -14.75
CA GLY A 61 -4.80 13.32 -15.53
C GLY A 61 -4.58 12.03 -14.74
N GLY A 62 -4.37 12.12 -13.41
CA GLY A 62 -4.17 10.96 -12.53
C GLY A 62 -2.73 10.43 -12.51
N LYS A 63 -1.80 11.04 -13.24
CA LYS A 63 -0.38 10.66 -13.26
C LYS A 63 0.36 11.29 -12.08
N GLN A 64 0.21 10.69 -10.91
CA GLN A 64 0.85 11.21 -9.70
C GLN A 64 2.28 10.70 -9.52
N TYR A 65 2.58 9.49 -10.01
CA TYR A 65 3.92 8.88 -9.90
C TYR A 65 4.57 8.91 -11.27
N ILE A 66 5.66 9.63 -11.39
CA ILE A 66 6.33 9.91 -12.66
C ILE A 66 7.80 9.55 -12.63
N SER A 67 8.33 9.26 -13.81
CA SER A 67 9.77 9.23 -14.09
C SER A 67 10.06 10.37 -15.07
N THR A 68 11.02 11.21 -14.76
CA THR A 68 11.40 12.36 -15.61
C THR A 68 12.87 12.63 -15.50
N THR A 69 13.46 13.14 -16.60
CA THR A 69 14.81 13.67 -16.62
C THR A 69 14.73 15.18 -16.50
N LEU A 70 15.48 15.73 -15.58
CA LEU A 70 15.51 17.16 -15.30
C LEU A 70 16.93 17.67 -15.51
N SER A 71 17.04 18.83 -16.12
CA SER A 71 18.32 19.50 -16.38
C SER A 71 18.40 20.84 -15.68
N ASP A 72 19.63 21.33 -15.48
CA ASP A 72 19.93 22.64 -14.90
C ASP A 72 19.25 22.91 -13.56
N LEU A 73 19.24 21.90 -12.67
CA LEU A 73 18.72 22.08 -11.33
C LEU A 73 19.66 22.93 -10.48
N LYS A 74 19.09 23.91 -9.80
CA LYS A 74 19.82 24.78 -8.86
C LYS A 74 19.24 24.64 -7.46
N PHE A 75 20.13 24.53 -6.49
CA PHE A 75 19.74 24.42 -5.09
C PHE A 75 19.15 25.72 -4.60
N THR A 76 18.01 25.64 -3.92
CA THR A 76 17.33 26.84 -3.35
C THR A 76 17.93 27.32 -2.04
N GLY A 77 18.83 26.56 -1.41
CA GLY A 77 19.32 26.82 -0.05
C GLY A 77 18.43 26.22 1.05
N TYR A 78 17.29 25.63 0.70
CA TYR A 78 16.32 25.10 1.66
C TYR A 78 16.24 23.59 1.65
N THR A 79 16.01 23.01 2.84
CA THR A 79 15.88 21.57 3.05
C THR A 79 14.54 21.24 3.69
N GLN A 80 14.04 20.06 3.42
CA GLN A 80 12.91 19.50 4.15
C GLN A 80 13.43 18.56 5.23
N SER A 81 13.01 18.78 6.48
CA SER A 81 13.34 17.89 7.59
C SER A 81 12.06 17.22 8.13
N ILE A 82 12.18 15.93 8.45
CA ILE A 82 11.13 15.14 9.10
C ILE A 82 11.71 14.52 10.35
N PHE A 83 11.12 14.77 11.50
CA PHE A 83 11.61 14.30 12.81
C PHE A 83 13.09 14.63 13.08
N GLY A 84 13.57 15.80 12.63
CA GLY A 84 14.95 16.25 12.83
C GLY A 84 15.98 15.67 11.86
N HIS A 85 15.55 14.80 10.92
CA HIS A 85 16.41 14.28 9.87
C HIS A 85 16.09 14.95 8.53
N THR A 86 17.13 15.28 7.75
CA THR A 86 16.97 15.84 6.41
C THR A 86 16.34 14.79 5.51
N ASN A 87 15.12 15.09 5.02
CA ASN A 87 14.37 14.24 4.12
C ASN A 87 14.65 14.54 2.66
N GLY A 88 15.05 15.78 2.35
CA GLY A 88 15.39 16.18 1.01
C GLY A 88 15.80 17.64 0.90
N TYR A 89 16.30 18.00 -0.27
CA TYR A 89 16.83 19.30 -0.65
C TYR A 89 15.98 19.88 -1.76
N TYR A 90 15.54 21.14 -1.64
CA TYR A 90 14.71 21.79 -2.64
C TYR A 90 15.58 22.39 -3.73
N TYR A 91 15.32 21.96 -4.96
CA TYR A 91 15.91 22.51 -6.18
C TYR A 91 14.84 23.16 -7.02
N TYR A 92 15.27 24.04 -7.93
CA TYR A 92 14.41 24.56 -8.98
C TYR A 92 15.04 24.37 -10.34
N THR A 93 14.20 24.22 -11.34
CA THR A 93 14.57 24.21 -12.75
C THR A 93 13.50 24.93 -13.56
N MET A 94 13.87 25.39 -14.74
CA MET A 94 12.92 26.00 -15.70
C MET A 94 12.49 24.96 -16.73
N ARG A 95 11.19 24.88 -16.92
CA ARG A 95 10.57 24.03 -17.93
C ARG A 95 9.45 24.80 -18.60
N ASP A 96 9.52 24.98 -19.92
CA ASP A 96 8.50 25.70 -20.71
C ASP A 96 8.05 27.02 -20.09
N GLU A 97 9.00 27.87 -19.70
CA GLU A 97 8.76 29.16 -19.05
C GLU A 97 8.19 29.12 -17.62
N GLU A 98 7.91 27.94 -17.10
CA GLU A 98 7.46 27.72 -15.72
C GLU A 98 8.63 27.25 -14.83
N CYS A 99 8.77 27.86 -13.65
CA CYS A 99 9.71 27.41 -12.65
C CYS A 99 9.12 26.24 -11.88
N ILE A 100 9.80 25.09 -11.91
CA ILE A 100 9.38 23.89 -11.19
C ILE A 100 10.28 23.69 -9.98
N ILE A 101 9.67 23.47 -8.82
CA ILE A 101 10.36 23.07 -7.61
C ILE A 101 10.44 21.54 -7.55
N VAL A 102 11.60 21.04 -7.20
CA VAL A 102 11.89 19.61 -7.07
C VAL A 102 12.51 19.34 -5.71
N LEU A 103 11.95 18.42 -4.97
CA LEU A 103 12.53 17.91 -3.74
C LEU A 103 13.31 16.63 -4.05
N LEU A 104 14.63 16.71 -4.00
CA LEU A 104 15.53 15.58 -4.20
C LEU A 104 15.90 14.92 -2.88
N SER A 105 16.09 13.61 -2.89
CA SER A 105 16.60 12.87 -1.74
C SER A 105 18.06 13.26 -1.43
N PRO A 106 18.55 13.07 -0.20
CA PRO A 106 19.95 13.34 0.15
C PRO A 106 20.95 12.61 -0.75
N ASN A 107 20.62 11.37 -1.14
CA ASN A 107 21.50 10.57 -2.01
C ASN A 107 21.57 11.14 -3.44
N THR A 108 20.45 11.53 -4.02
CA THR A 108 20.39 12.06 -5.38
C THR A 108 20.98 13.46 -5.48
N SER A 109 20.82 14.26 -4.42
CA SER A 109 21.37 15.62 -4.34
C SER A 109 22.83 15.68 -3.84
N GLU A 110 23.45 14.53 -3.53
CA GLU A 110 24.77 14.45 -2.90
C GLU A 110 24.89 15.42 -1.71
N GLU A 111 23.87 15.39 -0.84
CA GLU A 111 23.75 16.24 0.34
C GLU A 111 23.69 17.76 0.05
N GLY A 112 23.16 18.13 -1.11
CA GLY A 112 22.87 19.53 -1.43
C GLY A 112 23.90 20.20 -2.33
N LEU A 113 24.32 19.55 -3.42
CA LEU A 113 25.15 20.18 -4.46
C LEU A 113 24.50 21.48 -4.95
N PRO A 114 25.30 22.56 -5.18
CA PRO A 114 24.77 23.84 -5.64
C PRO A 114 24.02 23.77 -6.97
N SER A 115 24.45 22.88 -7.87
CA SER A 115 23.81 22.66 -9.17
C SER A 115 24.00 21.21 -9.64
N ILE A 116 23.01 20.71 -10.35
CA ILE A 116 23.02 19.38 -10.97
C ILE A 116 22.69 19.59 -12.45
N GLU A 117 23.59 19.18 -13.35
CA GLU A 117 23.44 19.39 -14.79
C GLU A 117 22.28 18.58 -15.36
N GLU A 118 22.21 17.29 -15.02
CA GLU A 118 21.15 16.39 -15.47
C GLU A 118 20.94 15.27 -14.46
N VAL A 119 19.69 14.98 -14.16
CA VAL A 119 19.32 13.86 -13.30
C VAL A 119 17.98 13.24 -13.73
N THR A 120 17.95 11.91 -13.78
CA THR A 120 16.72 11.16 -13.99
C THR A 120 16.20 10.68 -12.65
N ILE A 121 15.00 11.11 -12.28
CA ILE A 121 14.37 10.77 -11.01
C ILE A 121 13.01 10.10 -11.19
N LYS A 122 12.66 9.32 -10.19
CA LYS A 122 11.28 8.86 -9.97
C LYS A 122 10.69 9.70 -8.84
N GLY A 123 9.63 10.42 -9.10
CA GLY A 123 9.05 11.33 -8.15
C GLY A 123 7.53 11.25 -8.10
N LYS A 124 6.98 11.77 -7.02
CA LYS A 124 5.55 11.99 -6.87
C LYS A 124 5.23 13.45 -7.11
N ILE A 125 4.31 13.73 -8.04
CA ILE A 125 3.76 15.08 -8.19
C ILE A 125 2.86 15.35 -6.98
N SER A 126 3.15 16.43 -6.28
CA SER A 126 2.40 16.87 -5.10
C SER A 126 1.94 18.29 -5.29
N LYS A 127 0.72 18.59 -4.86
CA LYS A 127 0.24 19.97 -4.78
C LYS A 127 0.92 20.68 -3.62
N GLY A 128 1.23 21.96 -3.80
CA GLY A 128 1.79 22.80 -2.75
C GLY A 128 0.97 22.74 -1.46
N ASN A 129 1.67 22.61 -0.34
CA ASN A 129 1.15 22.60 1.02
C ASN A 129 1.79 23.73 1.84
N GLU A 130 1.44 23.85 3.12
CA GLU A 130 1.96 24.89 4.02
C GLU A 130 3.50 24.96 4.03
N ASN A 131 4.20 23.84 3.97
CA ASN A 131 5.67 23.82 3.90
C ASN A 131 6.19 24.39 2.58
N PHE A 132 5.49 24.09 1.49
CA PHE A 132 5.80 24.64 0.18
C PHE A 132 5.51 26.15 0.12
N ASP A 133 4.41 26.60 0.71
CA ASP A 133 4.07 28.01 0.82
C ASP A 133 5.10 28.78 1.64
N THR A 134 5.57 28.17 2.75
CA THR A 134 6.66 28.74 3.57
C THR A 134 7.98 28.84 2.77
N LEU A 135 8.29 27.80 1.98
CA LEU A 135 9.46 27.83 1.08
C LEU A 135 9.37 29.01 0.11
N LEU A 136 8.21 29.19 -0.56
CA LEU A 136 8.03 30.28 -1.52
C LEU A 136 8.10 31.66 -0.85
N SER A 137 7.55 31.80 0.35
CA SER A 137 7.64 33.03 1.14
C SER A 137 9.09 33.37 1.51
N ASN A 138 9.88 32.39 1.96
CA ASN A 138 11.28 32.55 2.26
C ASN A 138 12.10 32.92 1.01
N LEU A 139 11.86 32.23 -0.11
CA LEU A 139 12.49 32.55 -1.39
C LEU A 139 12.14 33.95 -1.87
N SER A 140 10.91 34.42 -1.62
CA SER A 140 10.52 35.79 -1.99
C SER A 140 11.34 36.82 -1.22
N THR A 141 11.59 36.56 0.05
CA THR A 141 12.39 37.43 0.90
C THR A 141 13.85 37.45 0.45
N ASP A 142 14.45 36.29 0.19
CA ASP A 142 15.85 36.17 -0.22
C ASP A 142 16.14 36.80 -1.58
N LEU A 143 15.17 36.70 -2.50
CA LEU A 143 15.29 37.27 -3.85
C LEU A 143 14.81 38.73 -3.93
N ASN A 144 14.35 39.33 -2.84
CA ASN A 144 13.69 40.65 -2.83
C ASN A 144 12.54 40.76 -3.82
N TRP A 145 11.77 39.69 -3.98
CA TRP A 145 10.59 39.65 -4.83
C TRP A 145 9.32 39.76 -3.98
N THR A 146 8.22 40.12 -4.64
CA THR A 146 6.92 40.01 -3.99
C THR A 146 6.46 38.54 -3.98
N GLU A 147 5.78 38.14 -2.92
CA GLU A 147 5.21 36.78 -2.82
C GLU A 147 4.35 36.40 -4.02
N ASN A 148 3.52 37.37 -4.48
CA ASN A 148 2.70 37.16 -5.68
C ASN A 148 3.55 37.02 -6.95
N GLY A 149 4.70 37.71 -7.03
CA GLY A 149 5.62 37.60 -8.15
C GLY A 149 6.22 36.22 -8.30
N ILE A 150 6.63 35.62 -7.17
CA ILE A 150 7.12 34.23 -7.15
C ILE A 150 5.99 33.24 -7.47
N ARG A 151 4.84 33.36 -6.81
CA ARG A 151 3.70 32.46 -7.02
C ARG A 151 3.20 32.43 -8.46
N ASN A 152 3.33 33.50 -9.19
CA ASN A 152 2.95 33.59 -10.60
C ASN A 152 3.96 32.95 -11.56
N LYS A 153 5.18 32.68 -11.10
CA LYS A 153 6.27 32.09 -11.91
C LYS A 153 6.57 30.65 -11.56
N VAL A 154 6.23 30.23 -10.34
CA VAL A 154 6.48 28.88 -9.83
C VAL A 154 5.21 28.06 -9.96
N SER A 155 5.35 26.83 -10.43
CA SER A 155 4.26 25.87 -10.47
C SER A 155 3.64 25.67 -9.09
N SER A 156 2.31 25.58 -9.04
CA SER A 156 1.58 25.20 -7.82
C SER A 156 1.79 23.73 -7.43
N TYR A 157 2.45 22.97 -8.27
CA TYR A 157 2.80 21.58 -8.07
C TYR A 157 4.31 21.44 -8.07
N TYR A 158 4.79 20.50 -7.27
CA TYR A 158 6.23 20.18 -7.20
C TYR A 158 6.45 18.66 -7.30
N ILE A 159 7.66 18.27 -7.69
CA ILE A 159 8.05 16.87 -7.76
C ILE A 159 8.79 16.50 -6.47
N SER A 160 8.37 15.42 -5.82
CA SER A 160 9.01 14.91 -4.61
C SER A 160 9.55 13.50 -4.83
N GLU A 161 10.86 13.35 -4.86
CA GLU A 161 11.53 12.06 -4.90
C GLU A 161 11.33 11.27 -3.58
N PRO A 162 11.51 11.87 -2.38
CA PRO A 162 11.18 11.18 -1.13
C PRO A 162 9.72 10.77 -1.03
N GLY A 163 8.81 11.54 -1.66
CA GLY A 163 7.39 11.20 -1.72
C GLY A 163 7.07 9.95 -2.56
N PHE A 164 7.93 9.63 -3.54
CA PHE A 164 7.82 8.39 -4.31
C PHE A 164 8.22 7.18 -3.47
N ASN A 165 9.34 7.25 -2.76
CA ASN A 165 9.88 6.16 -1.96
C ASN A 165 9.30 6.11 -0.53
N HIS A 166 8.14 6.70 -0.30
CA HIS A 166 7.54 6.75 1.03
C HIS A 166 7.28 5.35 1.58
N VAL A 167 7.82 5.06 2.77
CA VAL A 167 7.71 3.75 3.46
C VAL A 167 6.26 3.28 3.57
N GLY A 168 5.30 4.23 3.72
CA GLY A 168 3.88 3.93 3.75
C GLY A 168 3.35 3.20 2.52
N ASN A 169 3.88 3.50 1.32
CA ASN A 169 3.48 2.81 0.09
C ASN A 169 3.90 1.34 0.11
N TRP A 170 5.10 1.04 0.62
CA TRP A 170 5.61 -0.32 0.75
C TRP A 170 4.87 -1.12 1.82
N ILE A 171 4.52 -0.49 2.96
CA ILE A 171 3.71 -1.11 4.01
C ILE A 171 2.31 -1.43 3.47
N LEU A 172 1.68 -0.49 2.77
CA LEU A 172 0.37 -0.71 2.16
C LEU A 172 0.40 -1.85 1.14
N PHE A 173 1.43 -1.87 0.28
CA PHE A 173 1.63 -2.95 -0.68
C PHE A 173 1.79 -4.31 0.01
N ALA A 174 2.67 -4.40 1.02
CA ALA A 174 2.88 -5.62 1.77
C ALA A 174 1.59 -6.11 2.45
N ALA A 175 0.81 -5.20 3.04
CA ALA A 175 -0.46 -5.51 3.66
C ALA A 175 -1.47 -6.07 2.65
N ILE A 176 -1.63 -5.43 1.49
CA ILE A 176 -2.52 -5.90 0.41
C ILE A 176 -2.07 -7.27 -0.11
N PHE A 177 -0.76 -7.47 -0.29
CA PHE A 177 -0.21 -8.72 -0.80
C PHE A 177 -0.42 -9.88 0.19
N ILE A 178 -0.07 -9.70 1.46
CA ILE A 178 -0.24 -10.72 2.51
C ILE A 178 -1.71 -11.09 2.69
N THR A 179 -2.59 -10.09 2.79
CA THR A 179 -4.02 -10.33 2.98
C THR A 179 -4.67 -10.93 1.73
N GLY A 180 -4.19 -10.58 0.54
CA GLY A 180 -4.62 -11.18 -0.72
C GLY A 180 -4.26 -12.67 -0.82
N ILE A 181 -3.02 -13.03 -0.46
CA ILE A 181 -2.60 -14.44 -0.39
C ILE A 181 -3.45 -15.20 0.63
N TYR A 182 -3.69 -14.62 1.80
CA TYR A 182 -4.55 -15.24 2.81
C TYR A 182 -5.96 -15.50 2.28
N ALA A 183 -6.57 -14.54 1.59
CA ALA A 183 -7.89 -14.69 0.99
C ALA A 183 -7.91 -15.79 -0.08
N LEU A 184 -6.88 -15.86 -0.93
CA LEU A 184 -6.72 -16.93 -1.92
C LEU A 184 -6.60 -18.30 -1.27
N LEU A 185 -5.80 -18.44 -0.22
CA LEU A 185 -5.69 -19.68 0.53
C LEU A 185 -7.04 -20.10 1.14
N CYS A 186 -7.80 -19.15 1.69
CA CYS A 186 -9.15 -19.42 2.21
C CYS A 186 -10.10 -19.93 1.12
N ILE A 187 -10.01 -19.39 -0.10
CA ILE A 187 -10.80 -19.87 -1.24
C ILE A 187 -10.38 -21.28 -1.62
N VAL A 188 -9.09 -21.51 -1.82
CA VAL A 188 -8.57 -22.83 -2.22
C VAL A 188 -8.96 -23.91 -1.20
N LEU A 189 -8.75 -23.66 0.09
CA LEU A 189 -9.13 -24.60 1.14
C LEU A 189 -10.63 -24.83 1.18
N SER A 190 -11.45 -23.78 1.02
CA SER A 190 -12.91 -23.91 0.98
C SER A 190 -13.38 -24.75 -0.21
N VAL A 191 -12.74 -24.58 -1.38
CA VAL A 191 -13.00 -25.39 -2.57
C VAL A 191 -12.59 -26.84 -2.34
N ILE A 192 -11.40 -27.09 -1.80
CA ILE A 192 -10.95 -28.45 -1.47
C ILE A 192 -11.93 -29.14 -0.53
N TYR A 193 -12.35 -28.47 0.54
CA TYR A 193 -13.30 -29.05 1.52
C TYR A 193 -14.71 -29.22 0.96
N MET A 194 -15.07 -28.45 -0.06
CA MET A 194 -16.34 -28.64 -0.77
C MET A 194 -16.32 -29.91 -1.64
N PHE A 195 -15.18 -30.23 -2.28
CA PHE A 195 -15.03 -31.43 -3.09
C PHE A 195 -14.69 -32.66 -2.22
N PHE A 196 -13.88 -32.48 -1.20
CA PHE A 196 -13.42 -33.54 -0.30
C PHE A 196 -13.82 -33.23 1.16
N PRO A 197 -15.12 -33.37 1.52
CA PRO A 197 -15.62 -33.02 2.86
C PRO A 197 -14.91 -33.75 4.00
N VAL A 198 -14.41 -34.94 3.74
CA VAL A 198 -13.69 -35.81 4.73
C VAL A 198 -12.41 -35.14 5.23
N LEU A 199 -11.76 -34.30 4.42
CA LEU A 199 -10.55 -33.59 4.78
C LEU A 199 -10.81 -32.34 5.64
N SER A 200 -12.09 -31.93 5.78
CA SER A 200 -12.41 -30.72 6.52
C SER A 200 -12.30 -30.93 8.03
N PRO A 201 -11.76 -29.97 8.78
CA PRO A 201 -11.75 -30.01 10.25
C PRO A 201 -13.16 -30.23 10.82
N ALA A 202 -14.18 -29.58 10.21
CA ALA A 202 -15.58 -29.73 10.62
C ALA A 202 -16.08 -31.19 10.48
N CYS A 203 -15.57 -31.96 9.52
CA CYS A 203 -15.92 -33.38 9.41
C CYS A 203 -15.22 -34.22 10.46
N GLN A 204 -13.99 -33.88 10.80
CA GLN A 204 -13.25 -34.58 11.86
C GLN A 204 -13.91 -34.36 13.22
N ASP A 205 -14.34 -33.13 13.52
CA ASP A 205 -15.08 -32.81 14.74
C ASP A 205 -16.43 -33.56 14.78
N LEU A 206 -17.20 -33.55 13.69
CA LEU A 206 -18.46 -34.29 13.61
C LEU A 206 -18.29 -35.80 13.71
N ALA A 207 -17.19 -36.34 13.17
CA ALA A 207 -16.88 -37.77 13.30
C ALA A 207 -16.52 -38.12 14.75
N LEU A 208 -15.92 -37.22 15.51
CA LEU A 208 -15.70 -37.38 16.95
C LEU A 208 -17.03 -37.37 17.73
N PHE A 209 -17.90 -36.39 17.43
CA PHE A 209 -19.23 -36.27 18.07
C PHE A 209 -20.20 -37.40 17.68
N GLY A 210 -20.04 -38.00 16.51
CA GLY A 210 -20.89 -39.10 16.02
C GLY A 210 -20.52 -40.49 16.58
N ASN A 211 -19.43 -40.63 17.32
CA ASN A 211 -18.99 -41.92 17.89
C ASN A 211 -19.13 -41.92 19.42
N PRO A 212 -20.23 -42.53 19.96
CA PRO A 212 -20.51 -42.50 21.41
C PRO A 212 -19.41 -43.12 22.27
N LYS A 213 -18.62 -44.09 21.74
CA LYS A 213 -17.48 -44.65 22.47
C LYS A 213 -16.36 -43.62 22.61
N LYS A 214 -16.04 -42.86 21.58
CA LYS A 214 -14.99 -41.81 21.67
C LYS A 214 -15.41 -40.64 22.54
N MET A 215 -16.68 -40.28 22.57
CA MET A 215 -17.18 -39.27 23.51
C MET A 215 -17.06 -39.68 24.96
N LEU A 216 -17.33 -40.98 25.26
CA LEU A 216 -17.14 -41.51 26.60
C LEU A 216 -15.63 -41.56 27.00
N GLU A 217 -14.76 -41.96 26.09
CA GLU A 217 -13.32 -41.95 26.34
C GLU A 217 -12.77 -40.54 26.57
N GLN A 218 -13.23 -39.55 25.84
CA GLN A 218 -12.84 -38.17 26.08
C GLN A 218 -13.39 -37.60 27.39
N ALA A 219 -14.64 -37.86 27.71
CA ALA A 219 -15.23 -37.44 28.97
C ALA A 219 -14.49 -38.10 30.19
N GLU A 220 -14.11 -39.37 30.09
CA GLU A 220 -13.32 -40.03 31.12
C GLU A 220 -11.89 -39.47 31.22
N GLU A 221 -11.29 -39.06 30.10
CA GLU A 221 -9.94 -38.45 30.08
C GLU A 221 -9.94 -37.03 30.66
N GLU A 222 -10.99 -36.23 30.38
CA GLU A 222 -11.17 -34.93 31.01
C GLU A 222 -11.43 -35.01 32.49
N ASP A 223 -12.23 -35.98 32.94
CA ASP A 223 -12.50 -36.21 34.35
C ASP A 223 -11.24 -36.64 35.09
N ARG A 224 -10.40 -37.50 34.50
CA ARG A 224 -9.08 -37.85 35.05
C ARG A 224 -8.11 -36.67 35.13
N LYS A 225 -8.14 -35.76 34.14
CA LYS A 225 -7.30 -34.56 34.17
C LYS A 225 -7.78 -33.58 35.22
N SER A 226 -9.08 -33.38 35.37
CA SER A 226 -9.64 -32.53 36.43
C SER A 226 -9.38 -33.06 37.83
N THR A 227 -9.46 -34.37 38.04
CA THR A 227 -9.18 -35.01 39.33
C THR A 227 -7.71 -34.90 39.72
N ARG A 228 -6.77 -34.97 38.75
CA ARG A 228 -5.34 -34.75 39.01
C ARG A 228 -4.99 -33.32 39.37
N LEU A 229 -5.69 -32.34 38.78
CA LEU A 229 -5.51 -30.90 39.07
C LEU A 229 -6.05 -30.49 40.43
N ASN A 230 -7.06 -31.22 40.95
CA ASN A 230 -7.64 -30.94 42.28
C ASN A 230 -6.94 -31.70 43.43
N SER A 231 -5.98 -32.55 43.13
CA SER A 231 -5.21 -33.35 44.11
C SER A 231 -3.76 -32.88 44.32
N SER A 232 -3.38 -31.76 43.70
CA SER A 232 -2.10 -31.06 43.86
C SER A 232 -2.29 -29.72 44.52
#